data_6804453251b8feae7a87aec12179423e
#
_entry.id   6804453251b8feae7a87aec12179423e
#
_cell.length_a   1.000
_cell.length_b   1.000
_cell.length_c   1.000
_cell.angle_alpha   90.00
_cell.angle_beta   90.00
_cell.angle_gamma   90.00
#
_symmetry.space_group_name_H-M   'P 1'
#
loop_
_entity.id
_entity.type
_entity.pdbx_description
1 polymer ?
#
loop_
_entity_poly.entity_id
_entity_poly.type
_entity_poly.pdbx_seq_one_letter_code
_entity_poly.pdbx_strand_id
1 'polypeptide(L)'
;MTNQTFQYFMHYGPSAFRLELAGDLNSDGARRLELDLHTASSLIADRALIVDMTFVTSAAQEGRALLARWYAEGAQFVAKSKVSRELVGAIMGKPLSDSASAGNAGSTWLPFLVSFGAPKLYLMILLAALLLPVQSKAANLKAETVAAWEDYIQSVSATVQDRARPGRTFLWTEESADKIAKVHNGEILVAPAPGPNPRRVPGGLIHHWVAAAFLPNVKLNDILEVTQDYDRYKEFYQPSVIASNALVRRGSDDYFSMLLVNKAFLLKTTLDADYRTTNVRLDDRRFYSISRTTRVQEIEDYGSSGEHRLPEGEGSGYIWRLFGIGRLEQRDGGVYIEMEAVALGREIPGLVRLVVDPIVRRVSRNALLISIAQTQEAVRCNLPAGSRIARPPASAEHISITPAVPKKNIAESMRVQ
;
A
#
# COMPACT_ATOMS: atom_id res chain seq x y z
N MET A 1 -2.58 -3.32 -33.15
CA MET A 1 -2.67 -2.32 -32.05
C MET A 1 -3.07 -3.11 -30.82
N THR A 2 -2.12 -3.43 -29.95
CA THR A 2 -2.37 -4.15 -28.70
C THR A 2 -3.12 -3.21 -27.76
N ASN A 3 -4.38 -3.50 -27.48
CA ASN A 3 -5.16 -2.83 -26.44
C ASN A 3 -4.44 -3.02 -25.11
N GLN A 4 -3.70 -2.03 -24.65
CA GLN A 4 -3.17 -2.04 -23.30
C GLN A 4 -4.34 -1.89 -22.33
N THR A 5 -4.58 -2.94 -21.56
CA THR A 5 -5.66 -2.96 -20.55
C THR A 5 -5.45 -1.83 -19.56
N PHE A 6 -6.50 -1.05 -19.29
CA PHE A 6 -6.46 0.03 -18.28
C PHE A 6 -6.25 -0.52 -16.88
N GLN A 7 -5.34 0.11 -16.13
CA GLN A 7 -5.01 -0.24 -14.74
C GLN A 7 -4.84 1.04 -13.90
N TYR A 8 -5.10 0.95 -12.62
CA TYR A 8 -4.90 2.04 -11.68
C TYR A 8 -4.49 1.52 -10.30
N PHE A 9 -3.80 2.40 -9.54
CA PHE A 9 -3.29 2.11 -8.21
C PHE A 9 -3.65 3.25 -7.28
N MET A 10 -4.14 2.90 -6.09
CA MET A 10 -4.50 3.84 -5.05
C MET A 10 -3.44 3.85 -3.96
N HIS A 11 -2.91 5.04 -3.65
CA HIS A 11 -1.87 5.23 -2.63
C HIS A 11 -2.40 6.16 -1.55
N TYR A 12 -2.41 5.67 -0.32
CA TYR A 12 -2.88 6.42 0.83
C TYR A 12 -1.70 7.11 1.52
N GLY A 13 -1.60 8.43 1.38
CA GLY A 13 -0.62 9.25 2.09
C GLY A 13 -1.24 9.96 3.29
N PRO A 14 -0.43 10.48 4.22
CA PRO A 14 -0.95 11.20 5.38
C PRO A 14 -1.71 12.48 5.01
N SER A 15 -1.25 13.21 3.98
CA SER A 15 -1.83 14.48 3.53
C SER A 15 -2.47 14.41 2.14
N ALA A 16 -2.24 13.37 1.37
CA ALA A 16 -2.75 13.22 0.03
C ALA A 16 -3.08 11.76 -0.30
N PHE A 17 -4.14 11.57 -1.08
CA PHE A 17 -4.48 10.33 -1.73
C PHE A 17 -3.98 10.40 -3.17
N ARG A 18 -3.08 9.49 -3.57
CA ARG A 18 -2.55 9.45 -4.93
C ARG A 18 -3.13 8.28 -5.70
N LEU A 19 -3.70 8.59 -6.84
CA LEU A 19 -4.24 7.65 -7.80
C LEU A 19 -3.31 7.61 -9.02
N GLU A 20 -2.66 6.50 -9.27
CA GLU A 20 -1.76 6.31 -10.40
C GLU A 20 -2.50 5.52 -11.49
N LEU A 21 -2.59 6.09 -12.69
CA LEU A 21 -3.30 5.51 -13.83
C LEU A 21 -2.32 5.04 -14.90
N ALA A 22 -2.61 3.91 -15.55
CA ALA A 22 -1.79 3.34 -16.61
C ALA A 22 -2.63 2.68 -17.70
N GLY A 23 -2.16 2.75 -18.97
CA GLY A 23 -2.80 2.14 -20.12
C GLY A 23 -3.89 3.02 -20.75
N ASP A 24 -4.85 2.39 -21.42
CA ASP A 24 -5.97 3.03 -22.12
C ASP A 24 -7.19 3.13 -21.19
N LEU A 25 -7.53 4.34 -20.75
CA LEU A 25 -8.71 4.62 -19.93
C LEU A 25 -9.98 4.57 -20.80
N ASN A 26 -10.44 3.35 -21.10
CA ASN A 26 -11.69 3.12 -21.81
C ASN A 26 -12.92 3.29 -20.89
N SER A 27 -14.13 3.20 -21.46
CA SER A 27 -15.39 3.41 -20.74
C SER A 27 -15.59 2.45 -19.55
N ASP A 28 -15.19 1.18 -19.70
CA ASP A 28 -15.26 0.18 -18.61
C ASP A 28 -14.24 0.47 -17.52
N GLY A 29 -13.04 0.89 -17.88
CA GLY A 29 -12.00 1.33 -16.96
C GLY A 29 -12.44 2.55 -16.16
N ALA A 30 -13.04 3.54 -16.82
CA ALA A 30 -13.55 4.75 -16.18
C ALA A 30 -14.65 4.43 -15.15
N ARG A 31 -15.60 3.57 -15.50
CA ARG A 31 -16.70 3.15 -14.60
C ARG A 31 -16.18 2.39 -13.38
N ARG A 32 -15.24 1.45 -13.56
CA ARG A 32 -14.62 0.71 -12.44
C ARG A 32 -13.84 1.65 -11.53
N LEU A 33 -13.04 2.53 -12.12
CA LEU A 33 -12.25 3.52 -11.39
C LEU A 33 -13.12 4.45 -10.56
N GLU A 34 -14.24 4.92 -11.11
CA GLU A 34 -15.22 5.77 -10.41
C GLU A 34 -15.87 5.03 -9.23
N LEU A 35 -16.29 3.77 -9.43
CA LEU A 35 -16.88 2.95 -8.39
C LEU A 35 -15.90 2.67 -7.24
N ASP A 36 -14.66 2.31 -7.60
CA ASP A 36 -13.64 2.01 -6.60
C ASP A 36 -13.20 3.27 -5.85
N LEU A 37 -13.12 4.44 -6.52
CA LEU A 37 -12.84 5.70 -5.86
C LEU A 37 -14.00 6.14 -4.96
N HIS A 38 -15.25 5.92 -5.38
CA HIS A 38 -16.41 6.18 -4.55
C HIS A 38 -16.41 5.30 -3.29
N THR A 39 -16.04 4.03 -3.42
CA THR A 39 -15.88 3.11 -2.29
C THR A 39 -14.73 3.56 -1.37
N ALA A 40 -13.65 4.10 -1.96
CA ALA A 40 -12.51 4.65 -1.21
C ALA A 40 -12.76 6.09 -0.70
N SER A 41 -13.87 6.72 -1.02
CA SER A 41 -14.14 8.14 -0.70
C SER A 41 -14.12 8.42 0.81
N SER A 42 -14.56 7.47 1.64
CA SER A 42 -14.48 7.56 3.10
C SER A 42 -13.02 7.60 3.62
N LEU A 43 -12.09 6.98 2.87
CA LEU A 43 -10.66 6.95 3.18
C LEU A 43 -9.91 8.18 2.61
N ILE A 44 -10.46 8.79 1.56
CA ILE A 44 -9.88 10.01 0.97
C ILE A 44 -10.17 11.20 1.88
N ALA A 45 -11.37 11.29 2.43
CA ALA A 45 -11.79 12.38 3.31
C ALA A 45 -11.41 13.77 2.77
N ASP A 46 -10.76 14.58 3.60
CA ASP A 46 -10.30 15.94 3.29
C ASP A 46 -8.88 15.96 2.69
N ARG A 47 -8.34 14.80 2.27
CA ARG A 47 -7.01 14.72 1.67
C ARG A 47 -7.04 15.17 0.22
N ALA A 48 -5.96 15.82 -0.21
CA ALA A 48 -5.81 16.18 -1.62
C ALA A 48 -5.78 14.91 -2.50
N LEU A 49 -6.62 14.86 -3.53
CA LEU A 49 -6.56 13.81 -4.54
C LEU A 49 -5.49 14.18 -5.57
N ILE A 50 -4.46 13.35 -5.70
CA ILE A 50 -3.42 13.48 -6.73
C ILE A 50 -3.61 12.37 -7.75
N VAL A 51 -3.87 12.73 -9.01
CA VAL A 51 -4.04 11.78 -10.12
C VAL A 51 -2.77 11.78 -10.97
N ASP A 52 -2.02 10.69 -10.92
CA ASP A 52 -0.82 10.50 -11.72
C ASP A 52 -1.16 9.81 -13.04
N MET A 53 -1.07 10.59 -14.11
CA MET A 53 -1.37 10.21 -15.50
C MET A 53 -0.13 9.78 -16.29
N THR A 54 1.03 9.65 -15.64
CA THR A 54 2.33 9.47 -16.33
C THR A 54 2.33 8.31 -17.32
N PHE A 55 1.61 7.24 -17.00
CA PHE A 55 1.56 6.02 -17.80
C PHE A 55 0.25 5.83 -18.58
N VAL A 56 -0.63 6.83 -18.63
CA VAL A 56 -1.83 6.79 -19.45
C VAL A 56 -1.45 7.01 -20.91
N THR A 57 -1.92 6.12 -21.78
CA THR A 57 -1.65 6.14 -23.23
C THR A 57 -2.77 6.78 -24.01
N SER A 58 -4.02 6.62 -23.56
CA SER A 58 -5.21 7.24 -24.15
C SER A 58 -6.35 7.30 -23.13
N ALA A 59 -7.38 8.09 -23.40
CA ALA A 59 -8.61 8.11 -22.62
C ALA A 59 -9.81 8.30 -23.55
N ALA A 60 -10.80 7.42 -23.39
CA ALA A 60 -12.11 7.54 -24.04
C ALA A 60 -12.88 8.77 -23.51
N GLN A 61 -13.99 9.11 -24.15
CA GLN A 61 -14.77 10.28 -23.78
C GLN A 61 -15.25 10.24 -22.32
N GLU A 62 -15.70 9.09 -21.85
CA GLU A 62 -16.14 8.88 -20.46
C GLU A 62 -14.99 9.02 -19.47
N GLY A 63 -13.81 8.49 -19.81
CA GLY A 63 -12.60 8.65 -19.02
C GLY A 63 -12.16 10.11 -18.90
N ARG A 64 -12.22 10.86 -20.00
CA ARG A 64 -11.92 12.32 -20.01
C ARG A 64 -12.94 13.10 -19.17
N ALA A 65 -14.23 12.77 -19.29
CA ALA A 65 -15.29 13.42 -18.53
C ALA A 65 -15.12 13.17 -17.02
N LEU A 66 -14.77 11.93 -16.63
CA LEU A 66 -14.47 11.57 -15.24
C LEU A 66 -13.29 12.40 -14.69
N LEU A 67 -12.18 12.44 -15.41
CA LEU A 67 -10.98 13.18 -15.02
C LEU A 67 -11.24 14.71 -14.97
N ALA A 68 -12.02 15.25 -15.91
CA ALA A 68 -12.39 16.66 -15.90
C ALA A 68 -13.25 17.03 -14.69
N ARG A 69 -14.17 16.14 -14.28
CA ARG A 69 -14.97 16.32 -13.06
C ARG A 69 -14.07 16.36 -11.82
N TRP A 70 -13.15 15.39 -11.67
CA TRP A 70 -12.21 15.38 -10.55
C TRP A 70 -11.30 16.61 -10.51
N TYR A 71 -10.90 17.10 -11.69
CA TYR A 71 -10.16 18.35 -11.76
C TYR A 71 -10.99 19.53 -11.23
N ALA A 72 -12.24 19.63 -11.62
CA ALA A 72 -13.18 20.64 -11.12
C ALA A 72 -13.44 20.52 -9.62
N GLU A 73 -13.36 19.31 -9.05
CA GLU A 73 -13.47 19.01 -7.62
C GLU A 73 -12.17 19.25 -6.84
N GLY A 74 -11.10 19.69 -7.52
CA GLY A 74 -9.83 20.06 -6.88
C GLY A 74 -8.73 19.00 -6.93
N ALA A 75 -8.90 17.93 -7.71
CA ALA A 75 -7.84 16.94 -7.90
C ALA A 75 -6.62 17.56 -8.62
N GLN A 76 -5.43 17.20 -8.16
CA GLN A 76 -4.17 17.61 -8.75
C GLN A 76 -3.68 16.54 -9.74
N PHE A 77 -3.22 16.98 -10.93
CA PHE A 77 -2.74 16.05 -11.95
C PHE A 77 -1.23 16.08 -12.10
N VAL A 78 -0.63 14.90 -12.20
CA VAL A 78 0.80 14.69 -12.50
C VAL A 78 0.91 14.00 -13.86
N ALA A 79 1.70 14.56 -14.79
CA ALA A 79 1.94 14.00 -16.11
C ALA A 79 3.40 14.22 -16.51
N LYS A 80 4.13 13.14 -16.81
CA LYS A 80 5.56 13.21 -17.17
C LYS A 80 5.82 12.85 -18.64
N SER A 81 5.02 11.99 -19.26
CA SER A 81 5.15 11.66 -20.68
C SER A 81 4.55 12.75 -21.55
N LYS A 82 4.99 12.86 -22.82
CA LYS A 82 4.42 13.81 -23.79
C LYS A 82 2.92 13.57 -23.98
N VAL A 83 2.52 12.30 -24.16
CA VAL A 83 1.12 11.90 -24.34
C VAL A 83 0.26 12.26 -23.12
N SER A 84 0.73 11.95 -21.93
CA SER A 84 -0.01 12.26 -20.70
C SER A 84 -0.13 13.76 -20.46
N ARG A 85 0.88 14.58 -20.81
CA ARG A 85 0.81 16.05 -20.73
C ARG A 85 -0.19 16.64 -21.70
N GLU A 86 -0.21 16.15 -22.94
CA GLU A 86 -1.20 16.57 -23.94
C GLU A 86 -2.63 16.24 -23.50
N LEU A 87 -2.82 15.03 -22.94
CA LEU A 87 -4.11 14.58 -22.44
C LEU A 87 -4.59 15.42 -21.23
N VAL A 88 -3.71 15.65 -20.25
CA VAL A 88 -4.02 16.49 -19.09
C VAL A 88 -4.25 17.93 -19.51
N GLY A 89 -3.46 18.48 -20.44
CA GLY A 89 -3.68 19.80 -21.02
C GLY A 89 -5.06 19.95 -21.67
N ALA A 90 -5.50 18.94 -22.41
CA ALA A 90 -6.83 18.91 -23.00
C ALA A 90 -7.96 18.84 -21.95
N ILE A 91 -7.75 18.10 -20.85
CA ILE A 91 -8.71 18.02 -19.73
C ILE A 91 -8.80 19.34 -18.96
N MET A 92 -7.66 19.98 -18.72
CA MET A 92 -7.58 21.23 -17.94
C MET A 92 -7.90 22.50 -18.79
N GLY A 93 -8.00 22.36 -20.10
CA GLY A 93 -8.16 23.50 -21.02
C GLY A 93 -6.96 24.45 -21.06
N LYS A 94 -5.79 24.04 -20.57
CA LYS A 94 -4.55 24.82 -20.54
C LYS A 94 -3.35 23.91 -20.80
N PRO A 95 -2.38 24.31 -21.66
CA PRO A 95 -1.14 23.54 -21.81
C PRO A 95 -0.37 23.53 -20.49
N LEU A 96 0.13 22.36 -20.08
CA LEU A 96 1.06 22.26 -18.95
C LEU A 96 2.39 22.93 -19.36
N SER A 97 2.73 24.02 -18.72
CA SER A 97 4.03 24.68 -18.88
C SER A 97 5.15 23.82 -18.31
N ASP A 98 6.32 23.82 -18.94
CA ASP A 98 7.50 23.03 -18.54
C ASP A 98 8.13 23.44 -17.18
N SER A 99 7.48 24.32 -16.42
CA SER A 99 8.03 24.94 -15.21
C SER A 99 7.78 24.20 -13.88
N ALA A 100 7.30 22.98 -13.90
CA ALA A 100 7.08 22.20 -12.67
C ALA A 100 8.19 21.16 -12.35
N SER A 101 9.43 21.40 -12.80
CA SER A 101 10.59 20.56 -12.43
C SER A 101 11.80 21.36 -11.96
N ALA A 102 11.59 22.37 -11.12
CA ALA A 102 12.70 23.08 -10.49
C ALA A 102 12.53 23.06 -8.98
N GLY A 103 13.16 22.12 -8.37
CA GLY A 103 13.27 22.00 -6.91
C GLY A 103 14.09 20.77 -6.52
N ASN A 104 15.38 20.71 -6.79
CA ASN A 104 16.43 20.92 -5.83
C ASN A 104 17.85 20.61 -6.33
N ALA A 105 18.68 21.54 -6.04
CA ALA A 105 20.07 21.59 -5.61
C ALA A 105 21.02 20.41 -5.92
N GLY A 106 22.02 20.75 -6.72
CA GLY A 106 23.44 20.63 -6.39
C GLY A 106 24.06 19.23 -6.43
N SER A 107 24.56 18.84 -7.59
CA SER A 107 25.95 18.39 -7.70
C SER A 107 26.40 18.45 -9.15
N THR A 108 27.39 19.30 -9.38
CA THR A 108 28.21 19.41 -10.58
C THR A 108 28.95 18.11 -10.85
N TRP A 109 28.69 17.47 -11.98
CA TRP A 109 29.68 16.65 -12.69
C TRP A 109 29.54 16.88 -14.19
N LEU A 110 30.66 17.15 -14.79
CA LEU A 110 30.96 17.57 -16.14
C LEU A 110 30.41 16.65 -17.24
N PRO A 111 30.20 17.22 -18.46
CA PRO A 111 29.68 16.47 -19.59
C PRO A 111 30.79 15.68 -20.28
N PHE A 112 30.59 14.39 -20.46
CA PHE A 112 31.35 13.63 -21.44
C PHE A 112 30.46 13.41 -22.66
N LEU A 113 30.75 14.17 -23.70
CA LEU A 113 30.23 13.99 -25.05
C LEU A 113 30.68 12.62 -25.58
N VAL A 114 29.78 11.70 -25.78
CA VAL A 114 29.91 10.63 -26.77
C VAL A 114 28.64 10.57 -27.58
N SER A 115 28.74 11.10 -28.78
CA SER A 115 27.79 10.92 -29.86
C SER A 115 27.87 9.47 -30.31
N PHE A 116 26.81 8.69 -30.04
CA PHE A 116 26.53 7.45 -30.79
C PHE A 116 25.02 7.27 -30.97
N GLY A 117 24.64 7.18 -32.26
CA GLY A 117 23.30 6.91 -32.69
C GLY A 117 22.81 5.49 -32.40
N ALA A 118 22.46 5.22 -31.13
CA ALA A 118 21.85 3.94 -30.76
C ALA A 118 20.85 4.00 -29.58
N PRO A 119 20.07 5.06 -29.31
CA PRO A 119 19.06 4.97 -28.25
C PRO A 119 17.85 4.10 -28.63
N LYS A 120 17.57 3.93 -29.93
CA LYS A 120 16.43 3.12 -30.38
C LYS A 120 16.67 1.60 -30.27
N LEU A 121 17.90 1.14 -30.43
CA LEU A 121 18.24 -0.27 -30.35
C LEU A 121 18.23 -0.78 -28.90
N TYR A 122 18.74 0.00 -27.96
CA TYR A 122 18.70 -0.33 -26.53
C TYR A 122 17.27 -0.29 -25.98
N LEU A 123 16.45 0.66 -26.40
CA LEU A 123 15.04 0.71 -26.04
C LEU A 123 14.26 -0.46 -26.65
N MET A 124 14.58 -0.84 -27.90
CA MET A 124 14.00 -2.04 -28.55
C MET A 124 14.44 -3.33 -27.88
N ILE A 125 15.69 -3.43 -27.46
CA ILE A 125 16.22 -4.61 -26.74
C ILE A 125 15.63 -4.67 -25.33
N LEU A 126 15.49 -3.55 -24.64
CA LEU A 126 14.82 -3.47 -23.34
C LEU A 126 13.33 -3.81 -23.45
N LEU A 127 12.67 -3.31 -24.50
CA LEU A 127 11.27 -3.61 -24.80
C LEU A 127 11.09 -5.07 -25.27
N ALA A 128 12.01 -5.60 -26.05
CA ALA A 128 12.01 -7.01 -26.45
C ALA A 128 12.34 -7.95 -25.28
N ALA A 129 13.19 -7.55 -24.35
CA ALA A 129 13.44 -8.29 -23.11
C ALA A 129 12.22 -8.27 -22.15
N LEU A 130 11.40 -7.22 -22.22
CA LEU A 130 10.11 -7.12 -21.53
C LEU A 130 8.98 -7.89 -22.24
N LEU A 131 9.14 -8.14 -23.55
CA LEU A 131 8.17 -8.86 -24.42
C LEU A 131 8.54 -10.33 -24.63
N LEU A 132 9.75 -10.75 -24.26
CA LEU A 132 10.00 -12.18 -24.13
C LEU A 132 9.02 -12.71 -23.10
N PRO A 133 8.19 -13.73 -23.44
CA PRO A 133 7.48 -14.47 -22.41
C PRO A 133 8.61 -14.96 -21.49
N VAL A 134 8.77 -14.32 -20.34
CA VAL A 134 9.41 -14.96 -19.22
C VAL A 134 8.48 -16.15 -18.99
N GLN A 135 8.79 -17.27 -19.64
CA GLN A 135 8.29 -18.54 -19.17
C GLN A 135 8.74 -18.55 -17.70
N SER A 136 7.86 -18.12 -16.86
CA SER A 136 8.04 -18.27 -15.43
C SER A 136 8.02 -19.76 -15.22
N LYS A 137 9.22 -20.39 -15.28
CA LYS A 137 9.36 -21.72 -14.69
C LYS A 137 8.72 -21.55 -13.34
N ALA A 138 7.64 -22.29 -13.11
CA ALA A 138 6.94 -22.32 -11.85
C ALA A 138 8.02 -22.34 -10.76
N ALA A 139 8.05 -21.32 -9.92
CA ALA A 139 9.04 -21.26 -8.86
C ALA A 139 8.59 -22.27 -7.82
N ASN A 140 9.44 -23.24 -7.50
CA ASN A 140 9.14 -24.22 -6.47
C ASN A 140 9.74 -23.75 -5.14
N LEU A 141 8.93 -23.75 -4.10
CA LEU A 141 9.36 -23.48 -2.74
C LEU A 141 10.27 -24.61 -2.24
N LYS A 142 11.54 -24.30 -1.99
CA LYS A 142 12.54 -25.27 -1.59
C LYS A 142 12.51 -25.52 -0.08
N ALA A 143 12.90 -26.72 0.34
CA ALA A 143 12.98 -27.10 1.75
C ALA A 143 13.91 -26.17 2.56
N GLU A 144 15.06 -25.79 1.98
CA GLU A 144 16.01 -24.83 2.58
C GLU A 144 15.41 -23.43 2.81
N THR A 145 14.54 -22.98 1.88
CA THR A 145 13.80 -21.71 2.02
C THR A 145 12.79 -21.78 3.16
N VAL A 146 12.08 -22.91 3.26
CA VAL A 146 11.12 -23.16 4.35
C VAL A 146 11.84 -23.20 5.71
N ALA A 147 12.98 -23.89 5.80
CA ALA A 147 13.75 -23.95 7.05
C ALA A 147 14.19 -22.54 7.50
N ALA A 148 14.76 -21.74 6.59
CA ALA A 148 15.18 -20.38 6.89
C ALA A 148 13.97 -19.47 7.25
N TRP A 149 12.81 -19.70 6.68
CA TRP A 149 11.56 -19.03 7.05
C TRP A 149 11.14 -19.40 8.47
N GLU A 150 11.09 -20.68 8.83
CA GLU A 150 10.68 -21.12 10.17
C GLU A 150 11.64 -20.59 11.24
N ASP A 151 12.96 -20.60 11.01
CA ASP A 151 13.94 -20.01 11.91
C ASP A 151 13.68 -18.53 12.15
N TYR A 152 13.36 -17.78 11.07
CA TYR A 152 13.03 -16.37 11.17
C TYR A 152 11.74 -16.13 11.97
N ILE A 153 10.68 -16.88 11.67
CA ILE A 153 9.39 -16.75 12.35
C ILE A 153 9.51 -17.15 13.84
N GLN A 154 10.33 -18.14 14.15
CA GLN A 154 10.63 -18.50 15.53
C GLN A 154 11.29 -17.33 16.28
N SER A 155 12.25 -16.65 15.67
CA SER A 155 12.91 -15.48 16.27
C SER A 155 11.94 -14.31 16.48
N VAL A 156 11.04 -14.06 15.50
CA VAL A 156 10.00 -13.03 15.60
C VAL A 156 9.01 -13.39 16.71
N SER A 157 8.57 -14.64 16.77
CA SER A 157 7.65 -15.12 17.82
C SER A 157 8.25 -15.01 19.22
N ALA A 158 9.54 -15.31 19.38
CA ALA A 158 10.25 -15.13 20.65
C ALA A 158 10.28 -13.65 21.09
N THR A 159 10.46 -12.72 20.14
CA THR A 159 10.39 -11.28 20.40
C THR A 159 9.00 -10.86 20.88
N VAL A 160 7.92 -11.39 20.26
CA VAL A 160 6.55 -11.11 20.69
C VAL A 160 6.31 -11.58 22.12
N GLN A 161 6.76 -12.80 22.44
CA GLN A 161 6.62 -13.37 23.79
C GLN A 161 7.44 -12.60 24.83
N ASP A 162 8.64 -12.12 24.47
CA ASP A 162 9.45 -11.29 25.37
C ASP A 162 8.76 -9.94 25.65
N ARG A 163 8.24 -9.26 24.61
CA ARG A 163 7.48 -8.01 24.77
C ARG A 163 6.20 -8.17 25.60
N ALA A 164 5.60 -9.36 25.61
CA ALA A 164 4.42 -9.67 26.39
C ALA A 164 4.69 -9.86 27.89
N ARG A 165 5.96 -9.98 28.32
CA ARG A 165 6.32 -10.16 29.73
C ARG A 165 6.11 -8.88 30.54
N PRO A 166 5.82 -9.00 31.84
CA PRO A 166 5.74 -7.84 32.73
C PRO A 166 7.03 -7.00 32.72
N GLY A 167 6.89 -5.69 32.70
CA GLY A 167 8.01 -4.75 32.71
C GLY A 167 8.75 -4.59 31.39
N ARG A 168 8.27 -5.21 30.31
CA ARG A 168 8.79 -5.01 28.96
C ARG A 168 7.94 -4.02 28.17
N THR A 169 8.56 -3.37 27.20
CA THR A 169 7.89 -2.52 26.21
C THR A 169 7.03 -3.38 25.32
N PHE A 170 5.70 -3.24 25.43
CA PHE A 170 4.75 -4.08 24.71
C PHE A 170 4.60 -3.66 23.25
N LEU A 171 4.41 -2.36 23.02
CA LEU A 171 4.22 -1.81 21.68
C LEU A 171 5.55 -1.37 21.05
N TRP A 172 5.65 -1.49 19.74
CA TRP A 172 6.77 -0.94 18.95
C TRP A 172 6.82 0.60 19.03
N THR A 173 5.67 1.26 19.11
CA THR A 173 5.58 2.71 19.23
C THR A 173 6.22 3.24 20.51
N GLU A 174 6.26 2.45 21.58
CA GLU A 174 6.87 2.83 22.86
C GLU A 174 8.40 2.93 22.82
N GLU A 175 9.04 2.48 21.73
CA GLU A 175 10.49 2.64 21.54
C GLU A 175 10.91 4.11 21.35
N SER A 176 9.93 5.01 21.06
CA SER A 176 10.19 6.44 20.85
C SER A 176 8.97 7.28 21.22
N ALA A 177 9.18 8.31 22.03
CA ALA A 177 8.15 9.28 22.37
C ALA A 177 7.55 9.97 21.12
N ASP A 178 8.37 10.19 20.07
CA ASP A 178 7.90 10.75 18.80
C ASP A 178 6.93 9.82 18.08
N LYS A 179 7.19 8.50 18.07
CA LYS A 179 6.27 7.51 17.48
C LYS A 179 4.92 7.52 18.18
N ILE A 180 4.91 7.48 19.52
CA ILE A 180 3.67 7.52 20.32
C ILE A 180 2.90 8.80 20.02
N ALA A 181 3.58 9.97 20.06
CA ALA A 181 2.93 11.25 19.84
C ALA A 181 2.28 11.33 18.45
N LYS A 182 2.97 10.90 17.39
CA LYS A 182 2.44 10.86 16.03
C LYS A 182 1.21 9.97 15.92
N VAL A 183 1.30 8.75 16.44
CA VAL A 183 0.19 7.80 16.40
C VAL A 183 -0.99 8.29 17.20
N HIS A 184 -0.76 8.83 18.41
CA HIS A 184 -1.82 9.38 19.25
C HIS A 184 -2.53 10.59 18.58
N ASN A 185 -1.79 11.37 17.78
CA ASN A 185 -2.32 12.49 16.99
C ASN A 185 -3.03 12.04 15.70
N GLY A 186 -3.21 10.74 15.49
CA GLY A 186 -3.98 10.17 14.38
C GLY A 186 -3.17 9.79 13.14
N GLU A 187 -1.83 9.87 13.18
CA GLU A 187 -1.01 9.35 12.08
C GLU A 187 -0.98 7.82 12.10
N ILE A 188 -1.03 7.20 10.92
CA ILE A 188 -0.69 5.80 10.76
C ILE A 188 0.78 5.70 10.42
N LEU A 189 1.58 5.14 11.31
CA LEU A 189 2.99 4.90 11.06
C LEU A 189 3.18 3.54 10.40
N VAL A 190 4.03 3.48 9.37
CA VAL A 190 4.46 2.21 8.75
C VAL A 190 5.97 2.27 8.53
N ALA A 191 6.67 1.29 9.08
CA ALA A 191 8.12 1.17 8.98
C ALA A 191 8.54 -0.28 8.69
N PRO A 192 9.73 -0.49 8.08
CA PRO A 192 10.32 -1.82 8.05
C PRO A 192 10.67 -2.25 9.48
N ALA A 193 10.52 -3.54 9.78
CA ALA A 193 11.04 -4.12 11.00
C ALA A 193 12.58 -3.99 11.07
N PRO A 194 13.19 -4.05 12.27
CA PRO A 194 14.63 -3.92 12.41
C PRO A 194 15.41 -4.95 11.58
N GLY A 195 16.49 -4.49 10.94
CA GLY A 195 17.36 -5.30 10.10
C GLY A 195 17.11 -5.14 8.60
N PRO A 196 17.69 -6.02 7.76
CA PRO A 196 17.51 -5.95 6.31
C PRO A 196 16.06 -6.21 5.91
N ASN A 197 15.50 -5.36 5.06
CA ASN A 197 14.16 -5.54 4.50
C ASN A 197 14.14 -5.19 3.00
N PRO A 198 14.01 -6.20 2.07
CA PRO A 198 13.82 -7.60 2.38
C PRO A 198 15.09 -8.28 2.95
N ARG A 199 14.87 -9.28 3.80
CA ARG A 199 15.90 -10.20 4.24
C ARG A 199 16.05 -11.32 3.22
N ARG A 200 17.29 -11.59 2.79
CA ARG A 200 17.57 -12.70 1.89
C ARG A 200 17.68 -14.00 2.66
N VAL A 201 17.06 -15.02 2.10
CA VAL A 201 17.17 -16.42 2.53
C VAL A 201 17.47 -17.29 1.29
N PRO A 202 17.94 -18.52 1.44
CA PRO A 202 18.15 -19.42 0.30
C PRO A 202 16.90 -19.50 -0.58
N GLY A 203 17.00 -19.11 -1.84
CA GLY A 203 15.92 -19.12 -2.83
C GLY A 203 14.73 -18.19 -2.56
N GLY A 204 14.81 -17.28 -1.57
CA GLY A 204 13.68 -16.43 -1.20
C GLY A 204 14.03 -15.07 -0.59
N LEU A 205 13.00 -14.27 -0.42
CA LEU A 205 13.04 -12.96 0.22
C LEU A 205 11.97 -12.88 1.30
N ILE A 206 12.35 -12.42 2.49
CA ILE A 206 11.41 -12.14 3.58
C ILE A 206 11.24 -10.62 3.68
N HIS A 207 10.01 -10.17 3.52
CA HIS A 207 9.59 -8.79 3.76
C HIS A 207 8.92 -8.71 5.11
N HIS A 208 9.37 -7.81 5.99
CA HIS A 208 8.81 -7.62 7.31
C HIS A 208 8.53 -6.13 7.57
N TRP A 209 7.27 -5.81 7.82
CA TRP A 209 6.80 -4.45 8.06
C TRP A 209 5.99 -4.39 9.35
N VAL A 210 6.05 -3.25 10.02
CA VAL A 210 5.23 -2.93 11.19
C VAL A 210 4.43 -1.67 10.91
N ALA A 211 3.16 -1.67 11.31
CA ALA A 211 2.29 -0.49 11.28
C ALA A 211 1.67 -0.27 12.64
N ALA A 212 1.40 0.99 12.96
CA ALA A 212 0.74 1.39 14.19
C ALA A 212 -0.27 2.51 13.95
N ALA A 213 -1.37 2.47 14.69
CA ALA A 213 -2.42 3.47 14.69
C ALA A 213 -3.04 3.60 16.08
N PHE A 214 -3.74 4.70 16.34
CA PHE A 214 -4.53 4.90 17.54
C PHE A 214 -6.00 5.13 17.20
N LEU A 215 -6.89 4.50 17.93
CA LEU A 215 -8.33 4.73 17.85
C LEU A 215 -8.79 5.36 19.17
N PRO A 216 -9.16 6.64 19.16
CA PRO A 216 -9.71 7.29 20.34
C PRO A 216 -11.13 6.80 20.64
N ASN A 217 -11.52 6.80 21.92
CA ASN A 217 -12.87 6.52 22.40
C ASN A 217 -13.43 5.13 22.02
N VAL A 218 -12.56 4.14 21.78
CA VAL A 218 -12.93 2.74 21.59
C VAL A 218 -12.36 1.88 22.73
N LYS A 219 -12.97 0.74 22.96
CA LYS A 219 -12.51 -0.27 23.91
C LYS A 219 -11.79 -1.40 23.18
N LEU A 220 -10.97 -2.13 23.92
CA LEU A 220 -10.27 -3.30 23.38
C LEU A 220 -11.24 -4.30 22.72
N ASN A 221 -12.39 -4.56 23.34
CA ASN A 221 -13.37 -5.51 22.82
C ASN A 221 -14.00 -5.04 21.50
N ASP A 222 -14.18 -3.74 21.28
CA ASP A 222 -14.73 -3.22 20.01
C ASP A 222 -13.82 -3.56 18.82
N ILE A 223 -12.50 -3.60 19.06
CA ILE A 223 -11.54 -3.98 18.04
C ILE A 223 -11.51 -5.50 17.88
N LEU A 224 -11.61 -6.26 18.97
CA LEU A 224 -11.63 -7.72 18.91
C LEU A 224 -12.87 -8.24 18.19
N GLU A 225 -14.03 -7.58 18.30
CA GLU A 225 -15.23 -7.92 17.53
C GLU A 225 -15.00 -7.84 16.02
N VAL A 226 -14.18 -6.91 15.55
CA VAL A 226 -13.84 -6.78 14.12
C VAL A 226 -12.70 -7.74 13.74
N THR A 227 -11.63 -7.77 14.54
CA THR A 227 -10.43 -8.55 14.18
C THR A 227 -10.58 -10.06 14.37
N GLN A 228 -11.65 -10.52 15.01
CA GLN A 228 -11.98 -11.94 15.17
C GLN A 228 -13.22 -12.37 14.38
N ASP A 229 -13.83 -11.44 13.62
CA ASP A 229 -14.96 -11.75 12.74
C ASP A 229 -14.44 -12.11 11.32
N TYR A 230 -13.85 -13.29 11.22
CA TYR A 230 -13.20 -13.78 10.00
C TYR A 230 -14.17 -13.92 8.82
N ASP A 231 -15.46 -14.19 9.06
CA ASP A 231 -16.47 -14.30 8.00
C ASP A 231 -16.69 -12.98 7.27
N ARG A 232 -16.49 -11.86 7.98
CA ARG A 232 -16.67 -10.52 7.42
C ARG A 232 -15.38 -9.86 6.92
N TYR A 233 -14.26 -10.54 6.94
CA TYR A 233 -13.01 -9.99 6.38
C TYR A 233 -13.16 -9.60 4.90
N LYS A 234 -13.97 -10.33 4.13
CA LYS A 234 -14.37 -9.96 2.76
C LYS A 234 -15.12 -8.64 2.64
N GLU A 235 -15.70 -8.13 3.73
CA GLU A 235 -16.35 -6.82 3.80
C GLU A 235 -15.37 -5.74 4.28
N PHE A 236 -14.58 -6.07 5.29
CA PHE A 236 -13.66 -5.13 5.94
C PHE A 236 -12.42 -4.81 5.09
N TYR A 237 -11.91 -5.78 4.35
CA TYR A 237 -10.62 -5.69 3.66
C TYR A 237 -10.73 -5.73 2.13
N GLN A 238 -11.82 -5.18 1.58
CA GLN A 238 -11.95 -5.01 0.13
C GLN A 238 -10.93 -3.97 -0.40
N PRO A 239 -10.48 -4.13 -1.65
CA PRO A 239 -10.73 -5.22 -2.60
C PRO A 239 -9.71 -6.38 -2.47
N SER A 240 -8.85 -6.37 -1.45
CA SER A 240 -7.77 -7.36 -1.31
C SER A 240 -8.27 -8.72 -0.84
N VAL A 241 -9.29 -8.76 0.01
CA VAL A 241 -9.96 -9.99 0.45
C VAL A 241 -11.29 -10.08 -0.27
N ILE A 242 -11.45 -11.08 -1.14
CA ILE A 242 -12.67 -11.27 -1.94
C ILE A 242 -13.58 -12.37 -1.42
N ALA A 243 -13.04 -13.28 -0.60
CA ALA A 243 -13.81 -14.26 0.17
C ALA A 243 -13.09 -14.54 1.49
N SER A 244 -13.84 -14.83 2.53
CA SER A 244 -13.32 -15.22 3.84
C SER A 244 -14.32 -16.07 4.58
N ASN A 245 -13.85 -17.07 5.32
CA ASN A 245 -14.68 -17.97 6.09
C ASN A 245 -13.98 -18.38 7.37
N ALA A 246 -14.67 -18.27 8.51
CA ALA A 246 -14.26 -18.92 9.75
C ALA A 246 -14.45 -20.43 9.58
N LEU A 247 -13.45 -21.22 9.99
CA LEU A 247 -13.50 -22.69 9.86
C LEU A 247 -13.79 -23.34 11.20
N VAL A 248 -12.90 -23.15 12.18
CA VAL A 248 -13.05 -23.76 13.50
C VAL A 248 -12.26 -22.99 14.55
N ARG A 249 -12.76 -23.00 15.80
CA ARG A 249 -12.04 -22.51 16.99
C ARG A 249 -11.65 -23.68 17.87
N ARG A 250 -10.38 -23.73 18.30
CA ARG A 250 -9.84 -24.77 19.18
C ARG A 250 -9.01 -24.12 20.29
N GLY A 251 -9.61 -23.92 21.47
CA GLY A 251 -8.97 -23.22 22.58
C GLY A 251 -8.68 -21.76 22.19
N SER A 252 -7.40 -21.37 22.24
CA SER A 252 -6.92 -20.03 21.82
C SER A 252 -6.69 -19.90 20.33
N ASP A 253 -6.85 -20.98 19.56
CA ASP A 253 -6.57 -21.01 18.13
C ASP A 253 -7.83 -20.89 17.30
N ASP A 254 -7.86 -19.95 16.40
CA ASP A 254 -8.85 -19.79 15.36
C ASP A 254 -8.28 -20.23 14.03
N TYR A 255 -9.09 -20.95 13.24
CA TYR A 255 -8.76 -21.36 11.88
C TYR A 255 -9.74 -20.71 10.94
N PHE A 256 -9.24 -20.11 9.87
CA PHE A 256 -10.05 -19.47 8.85
C PHE A 256 -9.35 -19.52 7.48
N SER A 257 -10.11 -19.28 6.42
CA SER A 257 -9.60 -19.20 5.06
C SER A 257 -9.88 -17.83 4.46
N MET A 258 -9.00 -17.39 3.56
CA MET A 258 -9.18 -16.19 2.76
C MET A 258 -8.80 -16.43 1.31
N LEU A 259 -9.57 -15.84 0.41
CA LEU A 259 -9.22 -15.67 -0.98
C LEU A 259 -8.71 -14.23 -1.18
N LEU A 260 -7.43 -14.10 -1.45
CA LEU A 260 -6.72 -12.84 -1.57
C LEU A 260 -6.47 -12.50 -3.03
N VAL A 261 -6.69 -11.25 -3.42
CA VAL A 261 -6.29 -10.72 -4.72
C VAL A 261 -5.27 -9.62 -4.52
N ASN A 262 -4.07 -9.85 -4.96
CA ASN A 262 -3.03 -8.83 -5.03
C ASN A 262 -2.85 -8.36 -6.48
N LYS A 263 -2.92 -7.05 -6.68
CA LYS A 263 -2.63 -6.42 -7.96
C LYS A 263 -1.39 -5.56 -7.79
N ALA A 264 -0.28 -5.98 -8.35
CA ALA A 264 0.97 -5.23 -8.33
C ALA A 264 1.46 -5.00 -9.75
N PHE A 265 1.38 -3.76 -10.21
CA PHE A 265 1.80 -3.32 -11.54
C PHE A 265 1.11 -4.12 -12.67
N LEU A 266 1.80 -5.07 -13.32
CA LEU A 266 1.26 -5.93 -14.38
C LEU A 266 0.86 -7.33 -13.87
N LEU A 267 1.07 -7.61 -12.59
CA LEU A 267 0.81 -8.92 -12.01
C LEU A 267 -0.45 -8.87 -11.15
N LYS A 268 -1.41 -9.70 -11.51
CA LYS A 268 -2.56 -10.04 -10.66
C LYS A 268 -2.31 -11.44 -10.13
N THR A 269 -2.14 -11.57 -8.83
CA THR A 269 -1.99 -12.87 -8.18
C THR A 269 -3.20 -13.11 -7.28
N THR A 270 -3.84 -14.24 -7.44
CA THR A 270 -4.94 -14.67 -6.59
C THR A 270 -4.44 -15.85 -5.73
N LEU A 271 -4.64 -15.75 -4.43
CA LEU A 271 -4.17 -16.73 -3.45
C LEU A 271 -5.33 -17.27 -2.64
N ASP A 272 -5.45 -18.58 -2.58
CA ASP A 272 -6.30 -19.30 -1.63
C ASP A 272 -5.43 -19.67 -0.43
N ALA A 273 -5.73 -19.15 0.75
CA ALA A 273 -4.89 -19.29 1.92
C ALA A 273 -5.69 -19.68 3.17
N ASP A 274 -5.22 -20.70 3.86
CA ASP A 274 -5.71 -21.10 5.17
C ASP A 274 -4.78 -20.56 6.25
N TYR A 275 -5.39 -20.13 7.35
CA TYR A 275 -4.71 -19.52 8.47
C TYR A 275 -5.02 -20.24 9.78
N ARG A 276 -4.02 -20.23 10.67
CA ARG A 276 -4.18 -20.46 12.10
C ARG A 276 -3.75 -19.20 12.83
N THR A 277 -4.62 -18.71 13.71
CA THR A 277 -4.32 -17.55 14.56
C THR A 277 -4.44 -17.97 16.02
N THR A 278 -3.38 -17.74 16.78
CA THR A 278 -3.39 -17.92 18.24
C THR A 278 -3.68 -16.57 18.88
N ASN A 279 -4.72 -16.51 19.70
CA ASN A 279 -5.19 -15.31 20.39
C ASN A 279 -4.82 -15.37 21.87
N VAL A 280 -4.15 -14.32 22.38
CA VAL A 280 -3.68 -14.26 23.78
C VAL A 280 -4.11 -12.94 24.42
N ARG A 281 -4.99 -13.03 25.40
CA ARG A 281 -5.32 -11.90 26.26
C ARG A 281 -4.37 -11.90 27.46
N LEU A 282 -3.57 -10.85 27.60
CA LEU A 282 -2.62 -10.72 28.72
C LEU A 282 -3.30 -10.20 29.98
N ASP A 283 -4.20 -9.23 29.81
CA ASP A 283 -5.01 -8.63 30.88
C ASP A 283 -6.22 -7.89 30.26
N ASP A 284 -6.90 -7.07 31.06
CA ASP A 284 -8.09 -6.31 30.59
C ASP A 284 -7.78 -5.25 29.55
N ARG A 285 -6.50 -4.87 29.37
CA ARG A 285 -6.06 -3.80 28.51
C ARG A 285 -5.19 -4.27 27.36
N ARG A 286 -4.56 -5.43 27.46
CA ARG A 286 -3.56 -5.89 26.48
C ARG A 286 -3.94 -7.23 25.88
N PHE A 287 -3.80 -7.28 24.58
CA PHE A 287 -4.07 -8.45 23.77
C PHE A 287 -3.05 -8.54 22.63
N TYR A 288 -2.63 -9.76 22.29
CA TYR A 288 -1.92 -9.97 21.03
C TYR A 288 -2.42 -11.24 20.33
N SER A 289 -2.24 -11.26 19.02
CA SER A 289 -2.49 -12.42 18.18
C SER A 289 -1.28 -12.73 17.31
N ILE A 290 -1.09 -14.01 17.02
CA ILE A 290 -0.09 -14.50 16.07
C ILE A 290 -0.84 -15.32 15.03
N SER A 291 -0.79 -14.88 13.78
CA SER A 291 -1.43 -15.52 12.64
C SER A 291 -0.39 -16.07 11.67
N ARG A 292 -0.56 -17.29 11.21
CA ARG A 292 0.30 -17.89 10.17
C ARG A 292 -0.52 -18.64 9.15
N THR A 293 -0.09 -18.60 7.91
CA THR A 293 -0.66 -19.46 6.87
C THR A 293 -0.29 -20.92 7.14
N THR A 294 -1.26 -21.80 7.08
CA THR A 294 -1.08 -23.25 7.11
C THR A 294 -1.06 -23.84 5.71
N ARG A 295 -1.68 -23.17 4.74
CA ARG A 295 -1.68 -23.50 3.31
C ARG A 295 -1.74 -22.20 2.51
N VAL A 296 -1.02 -22.17 1.38
CA VAL A 296 -1.14 -21.09 0.37
C VAL A 296 -1.06 -21.75 -1.00
N GLN A 297 -2.08 -21.52 -1.81
CA GLN A 297 -2.14 -21.96 -3.21
C GLN A 297 -2.41 -20.77 -4.11
N GLU A 298 -1.66 -20.64 -5.18
CA GLU A 298 -1.93 -19.66 -6.23
C GLU A 298 -3.03 -20.17 -7.15
N ILE A 299 -3.93 -19.26 -7.57
CA ILE A 299 -4.97 -19.56 -8.55
C ILE A 299 -4.59 -18.85 -9.83
N GLU A 300 -4.29 -19.61 -10.87
CA GLU A 300 -4.11 -19.08 -12.21
C GLU A 300 -5.46 -18.83 -12.90
N ASP A 301 -5.48 -17.83 -13.77
CA ASP A 301 -6.63 -17.44 -14.58
C ASP A 301 -7.93 -17.21 -13.80
N TYR A 302 -7.81 -16.74 -12.54
CA TYR A 302 -8.93 -16.52 -11.64
C TYR A 302 -10.05 -15.67 -12.30
N GLY A 303 -11.28 -16.22 -12.26
CA GLY A 303 -12.46 -15.63 -12.85
C GLY A 303 -12.64 -15.90 -14.34
N SER A 304 -11.83 -16.79 -14.94
CA SER A 304 -11.97 -17.26 -16.31
C SER A 304 -12.36 -18.75 -16.40
N SER A 305 -12.65 -19.23 -17.60
CA SER A 305 -12.91 -20.66 -17.83
C SER A 305 -11.65 -21.54 -17.65
N GLY A 306 -10.47 -20.96 -17.61
CA GLY A 306 -9.18 -21.64 -17.39
C GLY A 306 -8.75 -21.65 -15.91
N GLU A 307 -9.61 -21.18 -14.99
CA GLU A 307 -9.25 -21.08 -13.58
C GLU A 307 -8.84 -22.45 -13.00
N HIS A 308 -7.64 -22.49 -12.40
CA HIS A 308 -7.18 -23.67 -11.69
C HIS A 308 -6.23 -23.30 -10.53
N ARG A 309 -6.26 -24.12 -9.48
CA ARG A 309 -5.36 -24.00 -8.33
C ARG A 309 -4.07 -24.73 -8.59
N LEU A 310 -2.95 -24.05 -8.37
CA LEU A 310 -1.64 -24.68 -8.42
C LEU A 310 -1.38 -25.49 -7.13
N PRO A 311 -0.53 -26.52 -7.19
CA PRO A 311 -0.03 -27.20 -6.00
C PRO A 311 0.62 -26.20 -5.02
N GLU A 312 0.60 -26.54 -3.73
CA GLU A 312 1.24 -25.70 -2.71
C GLU A 312 2.75 -25.58 -2.96
N GLY A 313 3.26 -24.36 -2.91
CA GLY A 313 4.66 -24.05 -3.17
C GLY A 313 5.03 -23.92 -4.64
N GLU A 314 4.07 -24.03 -5.55
CA GLU A 314 4.24 -23.79 -6.98
C GLU A 314 3.57 -22.46 -7.39
N GLY A 315 3.98 -21.91 -8.53
CA GLY A 315 3.39 -20.71 -9.12
C GLY A 315 4.37 -19.56 -9.32
N SER A 316 3.88 -18.34 -9.28
CA SER A 316 4.70 -17.13 -9.44
C SER A 316 5.73 -16.93 -8.33
N GLY A 317 5.48 -17.53 -7.16
CA GLY A 317 6.29 -17.35 -5.96
C GLY A 317 6.23 -15.94 -5.39
N TYR A 318 5.22 -15.15 -5.75
CA TYR A 318 5.04 -13.80 -5.23
C TYR A 318 4.82 -13.83 -3.70
N ILE A 319 3.97 -14.74 -3.23
CA ILE A 319 3.78 -15.03 -1.81
C ILE A 319 3.68 -16.54 -1.62
N TRP A 320 4.60 -17.11 -0.84
CA TRP A 320 4.56 -18.53 -0.45
C TRP A 320 4.04 -18.74 0.97
N ARG A 321 4.33 -17.78 1.87
CA ARG A 321 3.91 -17.86 3.28
C ARG A 321 3.64 -16.45 3.79
N LEU A 322 2.70 -16.36 4.69
CA LEU A 322 2.38 -15.14 5.43
C LEU A 322 2.39 -15.42 6.93
N PHE A 323 2.87 -14.45 7.67
CA PHE A 323 2.83 -14.43 9.12
C PHE A 323 2.46 -13.02 9.58
N GLY A 324 1.56 -12.92 10.54
CA GLY A 324 1.07 -11.65 11.06
C GLY A 324 1.06 -11.63 12.57
N ILE A 325 1.27 -10.46 13.13
CA ILE A 325 1.14 -10.20 14.54
C ILE A 325 0.22 -9.01 14.72
N GLY A 326 -0.76 -9.14 15.60
CA GLY A 326 -1.57 -8.02 16.08
C GLY A 326 -1.25 -7.76 17.53
N ARG A 327 -1.04 -6.49 17.92
CA ARG A 327 -0.97 -6.05 19.32
C ARG A 327 -1.96 -4.96 19.55
N LEU A 328 -2.68 -5.05 20.65
CA LEU A 328 -3.69 -4.08 21.05
C LEU A 328 -3.43 -3.68 22.50
N GLU A 329 -3.42 -2.38 22.77
CA GLU A 329 -3.33 -1.86 24.14
C GLU A 329 -4.31 -0.73 24.37
N GLN A 330 -5.22 -0.93 25.33
CA GLN A 330 -6.20 0.08 25.73
C GLN A 330 -5.58 1.01 26.77
N ARG A 331 -5.33 2.26 26.38
CA ARG A 331 -4.87 3.34 27.25
C ARG A 331 -5.11 4.70 26.63
N ASP A 332 -4.88 5.78 27.34
CA ASP A 332 -4.94 7.17 26.86
C ASP A 332 -6.30 7.53 26.23
N GLY A 333 -7.40 6.94 26.72
CA GLY A 333 -8.74 7.19 26.21
C GLY A 333 -9.09 6.47 24.92
N GLY A 334 -8.33 5.45 24.52
CA GLY A 334 -8.59 4.66 23.31
C GLY A 334 -7.77 3.38 23.26
N VAL A 335 -7.50 2.89 22.05
CA VAL A 335 -6.70 1.69 21.84
C VAL A 335 -5.62 1.94 20.79
N TYR A 336 -4.38 1.61 21.14
CA TYR A 336 -3.28 1.49 20.19
C TYR A 336 -3.38 0.15 19.50
N ILE A 337 -3.28 0.19 18.17
CA ILE A 337 -3.27 -1.00 17.30
C ILE A 337 -1.90 -1.06 16.63
N GLU A 338 -1.25 -2.20 16.74
CA GLU A 338 -0.06 -2.51 15.95
C GLU A 338 -0.28 -3.79 15.16
N MET A 339 0.15 -3.75 13.91
CA MET A 339 0.15 -4.89 12.99
C MET A 339 1.55 -5.09 12.45
N GLU A 340 2.07 -6.32 12.55
CA GLU A 340 3.25 -6.73 11.83
C GLU A 340 2.85 -7.72 10.74
N ALA A 341 3.44 -7.55 9.56
CA ALA A 341 3.24 -8.45 8.43
C ALA A 341 4.59 -8.94 7.92
N VAL A 342 4.73 -10.26 7.89
CA VAL A 342 5.91 -10.94 7.35
C VAL A 342 5.45 -11.79 6.17
N ALA A 343 6.08 -11.60 5.01
CA ALA A 343 5.79 -12.34 3.80
C ALA A 343 7.05 -12.99 3.25
N LEU A 344 6.96 -14.26 2.90
CA LEU A 344 7.98 -14.98 2.16
C LEU A 344 7.59 -15.03 0.68
N GLY A 345 8.45 -14.53 -0.18
CA GLY A 345 8.35 -14.66 -1.62
C GLY A 345 9.62 -15.21 -2.24
N ARG A 346 9.58 -15.50 -3.54
CA ARG A 346 10.75 -15.98 -4.28
C ARG A 346 11.85 -14.94 -4.38
N GLU A 347 13.07 -15.39 -4.61
CA GLU A 347 14.16 -14.50 -4.94
C GLU A 347 13.95 -13.82 -6.31
N ILE A 348 14.20 -12.51 -6.36
CA ILE A 348 14.11 -11.74 -7.59
C ILE A 348 15.45 -11.85 -8.33
N PRO A 349 15.44 -12.28 -9.63
CA PRO A 349 16.66 -12.36 -10.42
C PRO A 349 17.45 -11.06 -10.44
N GLY A 350 18.77 -11.13 -10.33
CA GLY A 350 19.65 -9.96 -10.15
C GLY A 350 19.49 -8.88 -11.21
N LEU A 351 19.25 -9.27 -12.47
CA LEU A 351 19.10 -8.32 -13.59
C LEU A 351 17.88 -7.39 -13.48
N VAL A 352 16.78 -7.88 -12.89
CA VAL A 352 15.52 -7.10 -12.75
C VAL A 352 15.34 -6.51 -11.35
N ARG A 353 16.22 -6.85 -10.43
CA ARG A 353 16.11 -6.46 -9.01
C ARG A 353 16.06 -4.95 -8.81
N LEU A 354 16.91 -4.18 -9.51
CA LEU A 354 16.96 -2.72 -9.37
C LEU A 354 15.60 -2.05 -9.64
N VAL A 355 14.78 -2.67 -10.49
CA VAL A 355 13.45 -2.17 -10.84
C VAL A 355 12.38 -2.78 -9.95
N VAL A 356 12.46 -4.09 -9.66
CA VAL A 356 11.39 -4.84 -8.97
C VAL A 356 11.44 -4.63 -7.45
N ASP A 357 12.63 -4.59 -6.82
CA ASP A 357 12.73 -4.42 -5.35
C ASP A 357 12.02 -3.16 -4.83
N PRO A 358 12.18 -1.95 -5.42
CA PRO A 358 11.46 -0.78 -4.97
C PRO A 358 9.95 -0.91 -5.07
N ILE A 359 9.46 -1.59 -6.13
CA ILE A 359 8.03 -1.82 -6.36
C ILE A 359 7.48 -2.76 -5.27
N VAL A 360 8.13 -3.90 -5.05
CA VAL A 360 7.69 -4.89 -4.05
C VAL A 360 7.70 -4.29 -2.64
N ARG A 361 8.75 -3.53 -2.28
CA ARG A 361 8.80 -2.81 -0.99
C ARG A 361 7.62 -1.85 -0.83
N ARG A 362 7.33 -1.06 -1.86
CA ARG A 362 6.22 -0.11 -1.85
C ARG A 362 4.88 -0.81 -1.71
N VAL A 363 4.67 -1.90 -2.47
CA VAL A 363 3.44 -2.70 -2.42
C VAL A 363 3.24 -3.30 -1.03
N SER A 364 4.28 -3.94 -0.46
CA SER A 364 4.21 -4.55 0.87
C SER A 364 3.92 -3.52 1.97
N ARG A 365 4.59 -2.36 1.93
CA ARG A 365 4.33 -1.25 2.87
C ARG A 365 2.89 -0.74 2.76
N ASN A 366 2.42 -0.52 1.53
CA ASN A 366 1.09 0.02 1.30
C ASN A 366 -0.01 -0.98 1.65
N ALA A 367 0.20 -2.27 1.42
CA ALA A 367 -0.74 -3.30 1.83
C ALA A 367 -1.00 -3.25 3.34
N LEU A 368 0.05 -3.13 4.15
CA LEU A 368 -0.09 -3.04 5.61
C LEU A 368 -0.74 -1.72 6.05
N LEU A 369 -0.37 -0.59 5.40
CA LEU A 369 -1.00 0.70 5.64
C LEU A 369 -2.52 0.65 5.38
N ILE A 370 -2.92 0.04 4.26
CA ILE A 370 -4.32 -0.12 3.88
C ILE A 370 -5.04 -1.02 4.90
N SER A 371 -4.43 -2.15 5.27
CA SER A 371 -5.04 -3.09 6.22
C SER A 371 -5.34 -2.43 7.57
N ILE A 372 -4.39 -1.67 8.13
CA ILE A 372 -4.62 -1.00 9.42
C ILE A 372 -5.67 0.12 9.31
N ALA A 373 -5.69 0.88 8.20
CA ALA A 373 -6.70 1.89 7.94
C ALA A 373 -8.10 1.28 7.78
N GLN A 374 -8.21 0.15 7.09
CA GLN A 374 -9.47 -0.59 6.93
C GLN A 374 -9.95 -1.17 8.26
N THR A 375 -9.04 -1.66 9.11
CA THR A 375 -9.39 -2.10 10.47
C THR A 375 -9.97 -0.93 11.28
N GLN A 376 -9.34 0.26 11.24
CA GLN A 376 -9.87 1.44 11.92
C GLN A 376 -11.29 1.78 11.43
N GLU A 377 -11.52 1.73 10.13
CA GLU A 377 -12.84 2.04 9.55
C GLU A 377 -13.88 0.98 9.92
N ALA A 378 -13.53 -0.30 9.83
CA ALA A 378 -14.42 -1.39 10.22
C ALA A 378 -14.84 -1.28 11.71
N VAL A 379 -13.92 -0.92 12.61
CA VAL A 379 -14.24 -0.69 14.02
C VAL A 379 -15.20 0.49 14.17
N ARG A 380 -14.94 1.63 13.50
CA ARG A 380 -15.82 2.80 13.56
C ARG A 380 -17.23 2.51 13.06
N CYS A 381 -17.35 1.75 11.96
CA CYS A 381 -18.63 1.37 11.39
C CYS A 381 -19.39 0.36 12.24
N ASN A 382 -18.68 -0.48 13.01
CA ASN A 382 -19.29 -1.51 13.85
C ASN A 382 -19.74 -0.99 15.22
N LEU A 383 -19.30 0.21 15.63
CA LEU A 383 -19.76 0.82 16.89
C LEU A 383 -21.26 1.16 16.85
N PRO A 384 -22.00 1.00 17.97
CA PRO A 384 -23.39 1.41 18.09
C PRO A 384 -23.59 2.88 17.68
N ALA A 385 -24.72 3.21 17.05
CA ALA A 385 -24.98 4.53 16.49
C ALA A 385 -24.81 5.70 17.47
N GLY A 386 -25.00 5.48 18.80
CA GLY A 386 -24.75 6.46 19.86
C GLY A 386 -23.30 6.62 20.29
N SER A 387 -22.41 5.70 19.89
CA SER A 387 -20.99 5.71 20.21
C SER A 387 -20.13 6.10 19.01
N ARG A 388 -20.72 6.37 17.85
CA ARG A 388 -19.99 6.75 16.66
C ARG A 388 -19.24 8.06 16.90
N ILE A 389 -17.93 7.96 16.92
CA ILE A 389 -17.03 9.08 17.13
C ILE A 389 -17.16 10.03 15.95
N ALA A 390 -17.47 11.31 16.25
CA ALA A 390 -17.29 12.37 15.28
C ALA A 390 -15.82 12.32 14.81
N ARG A 391 -15.61 12.30 13.49
CA ARG A 391 -14.28 12.36 12.88
C ARG A 391 -13.52 13.53 13.53
N PRO A 392 -12.30 13.35 14.03
CA PRO A 392 -11.53 14.49 14.49
C PRO A 392 -11.41 15.48 13.34
N PRO A 393 -11.63 16.79 13.58
CA PRO A 393 -11.42 17.79 12.56
C PRO A 393 -9.99 17.63 12.05
N ALA A 394 -9.83 17.54 10.73
CA ALA A 394 -8.52 17.57 10.11
C ALA A 394 -7.81 18.81 10.67
N SER A 395 -6.64 18.59 11.29
CA SER A 395 -5.81 19.71 11.77
C SER A 395 -5.51 20.56 10.56
N ALA A 396 -6.20 21.69 10.44
CA ALA A 396 -5.97 22.68 9.42
C ALA A 396 -4.65 23.36 9.75
N GLU A 397 -3.54 22.76 9.40
CA GLU A 397 -2.33 23.52 9.14
C GLU A 397 -2.57 24.32 7.86
N HIS A 398 -3.13 25.50 8.05
CA HIS A 398 -3.08 26.58 7.08
C HIS A 398 -1.61 26.88 6.77
N ILE A 399 -1.06 26.23 5.77
CA ILE A 399 0.09 26.78 5.06
C ILE A 399 -0.47 27.94 4.24
N SER A 400 -0.50 29.11 4.88
CA SER A 400 -0.77 30.38 4.22
C SER A 400 0.40 30.68 3.28
N ILE A 401 0.30 30.28 2.03
CA ILE A 401 1.19 30.74 0.97
C ILE A 401 0.71 32.15 0.63
N THR A 402 1.24 33.14 1.34
CA THR A 402 1.13 34.54 0.95
C THR A 402 1.93 34.71 -0.35
N PRO A 403 1.33 35.12 -1.48
CA PRO A 403 2.10 35.41 -2.67
C PRO A 403 2.99 36.62 -2.40
N ALA A 404 4.31 36.46 -2.55
CA ALA A 404 5.27 37.55 -2.47
C ALA A 404 4.94 38.58 -3.55
N VAL A 405 4.41 39.72 -3.15
CA VAL A 405 4.28 40.90 -4.00
C VAL A 405 5.68 41.44 -4.26
N PRO A 406 6.12 41.62 -5.51
CA PRO A 406 7.42 42.19 -5.79
C PRO A 406 7.44 43.65 -5.36
N LYS A 407 8.31 43.98 -4.41
CA LYS A 407 8.58 45.38 -4.01
C LYS A 407 9.19 46.10 -5.23
N LYS A 408 8.41 46.99 -5.79
CA LYS A 408 8.85 47.99 -6.78
C LYS A 408 9.78 48.98 -6.06
N ASN A 409 11.04 49.03 -6.47
CA ASN A 409 12.00 50.04 -6.04
C ASN A 409 11.47 51.42 -6.41
N ILE A 410 11.12 52.19 -5.39
CA ILE A 410 10.98 53.64 -5.51
C ILE A 410 12.26 54.26 -4.93
N ALA A 411 13.23 54.45 -5.80
CA ALA A 411 14.38 55.31 -5.54
C ALA A 411 14.61 56.08 -6.82
N GLU A 412 13.90 57.20 -6.96
CA GLU A 412 14.31 58.33 -7.82
C GLU A 412 13.19 59.37 -7.78
N SER A 413 13.27 60.28 -6.88
CA SER A 413 12.80 61.65 -7.06
C SER A 413 12.87 62.39 -5.72
N MET A 414 14.03 62.94 -5.48
CA MET A 414 14.16 64.19 -4.68
C MET A 414 15.56 64.76 -4.92
N ARG A 415 15.70 65.42 -6.05
CA ARG A 415 16.60 66.56 -6.21
C ARG A 415 15.76 67.70 -6.75
N VAL A 416 16.00 68.87 -6.16
CA VAL A 416 15.58 70.24 -6.48
C VAL A 416 14.48 70.72 -5.50
N GLN A 417 14.85 71.35 -4.53
CA GLN A 417 14.96 72.70 -3.99
C GLN A 417 15.24 72.66 -2.51
#